data_533ec771e2ce042624356ddc8d6b4069
#
_entry.id   533ec771e2ce042624356ddc8d6b4069
#
_cell.length_a   1.000
_cell.length_b   1.000
_cell.length_c   1.000
_cell.angle_alpha   90.00
_cell.angle_beta   90.00
_cell.angle_gamma   90.00
#
_symmetry.space_group_name_H-M   'P 1'
#
loop_
_entity.id
_entity.type
_entity.pdbx_description
1 polymer ?
#
loop_
_entity_poly.entity_id
_entity_poly.type
_entity_poly.pdbx_seq_one_letter_code
_entity_poly.pdbx_strand_id
1 'polypeptide(L)'
;MCNRGRLLTTTPKLIMDFIDPILSIASEIYTLVENVKANKKRCRRVSDRVRALEDLVRSIKERGTIQDSADVGKSLKELSITLKSAQHLIKKYTSANWMQRILKSSSHGDEFNSVNERLNDAFQVLSGALQVEHGNMLYQVFELSSRVKEDEVDGKEDDAELKKLLLEYMKNQQEKMDAMHREFENVKVNVEKVMEMLNKPRVTDEDIRMIRPDELKYDLPKNPFMITSTSEVYKGEYHGFAVVIKRYIDPVNPSPREVRSVFNKEVETMRRFESPNILRMFGICVQDEDGPNPQFLIIMEYCEKGSLRQVLDSEAKLSWIRKARMCFDAAQGIYRLHQTEVKSKVHGCINSSKFLVAEGYRVKLGGFELAKTETSLKKPIKDKDREIRSLCYSSPQMLSDINHVYSKECEMYSFGIVLWEIATRKRPFEGFSDKEIYQKVCKDKCQEMLPDDCPESLEQLINACRSFDSFHRPSSGVLLDKLRCVVTQLEEQ
;
A
#
# COMPACT_ATOMS: atom_id res chain seq x y z
N MET A 1 70.32 27.26 -37.09
CA MET A 1 70.37 26.23 -36.06
C MET A 1 68.92 25.70 -35.83
N CYS A 2 68.66 24.53 -36.37
CA CYS A 2 67.35 23.86 -36.30
C CYS A 2 67.13 23.27 -34.92
N ASN A 3 66.01 23.62 -34.34
CA ASN A 3 65.51 22.92 -33.15
C ASN A 3 64.35 21.98 -33.59
N ARG A 4 64.64 20.69 -33.73
CA ARG A 4 63.65 19.63 -33.98
C ARG A 4 62.92 19.30 -32.66
N GLY A 5 61.69 19.76 -32.53
CA GLY A 5 60.81 19.33 -31.47
C GLY A 5 60.48 17.84 -31.62
N ARG A 6 60.69 17.06 -30.57
CA ARG A 6 60.25 15.66 -30.43
C ARG A 6 58.74 15.65 -30.35
N LEU A 7 58.04 15.07 -31.36
CA LEU A 7 56.69 14.59 -31.24
C LEU A 7 56.70 13.39 -30.31
N LEU A 8 56.11 13.52 -29.16
CA LEU A 8 55.86 12.44 -28.20
C LEU A 8 54.82 11.51 -28.81
N THR A 9 55.23 10.31 -29.17
CA THR A 9 54.36 9.19 -29.53
C THR A 9 53.70 8.63 -28.29
N THR A 10 52.49 9.10 -27.96
CA THR A 10 51.72 8.69 -26.76
C THR A 10 50.52 7.78 -27.05
N THR A 11 50.38 7.25 -28.25
CA THR A 11 49.17 6.61 -28.73
C THR A 11 49.06 5.08 -28.57
N PRO A 12 50.11 4.26 -28.58
CA PRO A 12 49.95 2.80 -28.40
C PRO A 12 49.45 2.38 -27.01
N LYS A 13 49.71 3.15 -25.98
CA LYS A 13 49.41 2.82 -24.59
C LYS A 13 47.91 2.95 -24.28
N LEU A 14 47.22 3.92 -24.87
CA LEU A 14 45.82 4.19 -24.59
C LEU A 14 44.87 3.11 -25.15
N ILE A 15 45.19 2.47 -26.27
CA ILE A 15 44.42 1.40 -26.90
C ILE A 15 44.56 0.11 -26.10
N MET A 16 45.78 -0.23 -25.65
CA MET A 16 46.05 -1.43 -24.87
C MET A 16 45.37 -1.41 -23.52
N ASP A 17 45.12 -0.26 -22.89
CA ASP A 17 44.42 -0.12 -21.61
C ASP A 17 42.95 -0.55 -21.67
N PHE A 18 42.33 -0.60 -22.85
CA PHE A 18 40.95 -1.07 -23.05
C PHE A 18 40.85 -2.53 -23.46
N ILE A 19 41.87 -3.11 -24.08
CA ILE A 19 41.81 -4.47 -24.64
C ILE A 19 41.69 -5.54 -23.55
N ASP A 20 42.55 -5.53 -22.54
CA ASP A 20 42.55 -6.55 -21.49
C ASP A 20 41.27 -6.54 -20.67
N PRO A 21 40.69 -5.38 -20.27
CA PRO A 21 39.35 -5.33 -19.67
C PRO A 21 38.23 -5.91 -20.57
N ILE A 22 38.27 -5.62 -21.89
CA ILE A 22 37.30 -6.16 -22.84
C ILE A 22 37.35 -7.68 -22.87
N LEU A 23 38.55 -8.28 -23.00
CA LEU A 23 38.75 -9.71 -23.03
C LEU A 23 38.31 -10.40 -21.70
N SER A 24 38.57 -9.77 -20.57
CA SER A 24 38.14 -10.25 -19.26
C SER A 24 36.61 -10.28 -19.16
N ILE A 25 35.91 -9.19 -19.54
CA ILE A 25 34.45 -9.11 -19.49
C ILE A 25 33.82 -10.12 -20.47
N ALA A 26 34.38 -10.31 -21.65
CA ALA A 26 33.93 -11.30 -22.61
C ALA A 26 33.97 -12.73 -22.03
N SER A 27 35.05 -13.10 -21.37
CA SER A 27 35.17 -14.39 -20.67
C SER A 27 34.14 -14.59 -19.57
N GLU A 28 33.85 -13.53 -18.79
CA GLU A 28 32.80 -13.58 -17.77
C GLU A 28 31.41 -13.73 -18.39
N ILE A 29 31.12 -13.08 -19.52
CA ILE A 29 29.85 -13.22 -20.23
C ILE A 29 29.61 -14.67 -20.65
N TYR A 30 30.65 -15.38 -21.16
CA TYR A 30 30.52 -16.78 -21.57
C TYR A 30 30.14 -17.67 -20.38
N THR A 31 30.80 -17.48 -19.25
CA THR A 31 30.46 -18.23 -18.02
C THR A 31 29.05 -17.93 -17.53
N LEU A 32 28.60 -16.69 -17.64
CA LEU A 32 27.25 -16.33 -17.24
C LEU A 32 26.19 -16.95 -18.15
N VAL A 33 26.41 -16.98 -19.47
CA VAL A 33 25.45 -17.51 -20.44
C VAL A 33 25.21 -19.00 -20.24
N GLU A 34 26.18 -19.79 -19.80
CA GLU A 34 26.01 -21.20 -19.47
C GLU A 34 25.03 -21.43 -18.30
N ASN A 35 24.90 -20.46 -17.41
CA ASN A 35 24.11 -20.53 -16.19
C ASN A 35 22.75 -19.79 -16.29
N VAL A 36 22.37 -19.33 -17.45
CA VAL A 36 21.12 -18.57 -17.69
C VAL A 36 19.89 -19.46 -17.53
N LYS A 37 18.91 -19.00 -16.78
CA LYS A 37 17.66 -19.72 -16.48
C LYS A 37 16.52 -19.36 -17.43
N ALA A 38 16.52 -18.16 -18.00
CA ALA A 38 15.53 -17.67 -18.96
C ALA A 38 16.17 -16.75 -20.00
N ASN A 39 15.51 -16.46 -21.11
CA ASN A 39 16.06 -15.71 -22.24
C ASN A 39 17.38 -16.31 -22.77
N LYS A 40 17.41 -17.62 -22.84
CA LYS A 40 18.62 -18.39 -23.16
C LYS A 40 19.11 -18.10 -24.58
N LYS A 41 18.20 -17.96 -25.53
CA LYS A 41 18.52 -17.71 -26.95
C LYS A 41 19.05 -16.27 -27.11
N ARG A 42 18.37 -15.28 -26.57
CA ARG A 42 18.85 -13.90 -26.56
C ARG A 42 20.21 -13.75 -25.90
N CYS A 43 20.43 -14.38 -24.74
CA CYS A 43 21.73 -14.36 -24.07
C CYS A 43 22.83 -15.04 -24.90
N ARG A 44 22.53 -16.18 -25.54
CA ARG A 44 23.45 -16.87 -26.45
C ARG A 44 23.80 -15.99 -27.63
N ARG A 45 22.82 -15.34 -28.24
CA ARG A 45 23.01 -14.43 -29.37
C ARG A 45 23.93 -13.23 -29.00
N VAL A 46 23.76 -12.65 -27.82
CA VAL A 46 24.67 -11.63 -27.30
C VAL A 46 26.09 -12.20 -27.14
N SER A 47 26.22 -13.41 -26.60
CA SER A 47 27.50 -14.10 -26.44
C SER A 47 28.22 -14.32 -27.78
N ASP A 48 27.50 -14.74 -28.83
CA ASP A 48 28.06 -14.98 -30.16
C ASP A 48 28.57 -13.67 -30.78
N ARG A 49 27.83 -12.56 -30.63
CA ARG A 49 28.29 -11.22 -31.05
C ARG A 49 29.53 -10.77 -30.25
N VAL A 50 29.57 -11.02 -28.94
CA VAL A 50 30.72 -10.73 -28.11
C VAL A 50 31.94 -11.53 -28.57
N ARG A 51 31.76 -12.80 -28.95
CA ARG A 51 32.84 -13.66 -29.44
C ARG A 51 33.43 -13.13 -30.77
N ALA A 52 32.58 -12.71 -31.70
CA ALA A 52 33.04 -12.10 -32.94
C ALA A 52 33.78 -10.76 -32.72
N LEU A 53 33.30 -9.96 -31.78
CA LEU A 53 33.97 -8.73 -31.39
C LEU A 53 35.30 -8.98 -30.65
N GLU A 54 35.37 -10.01 -29.84
CA GLU A 54 36.60 -10.44 -29.17
C GLU A 54 37.67 -10.83 -30.18
N ASP A 55 37.31 -11.56 -31.26
CA ASP A 55 38.20 -11.94 -32.35
C ASP A 55 38.82 -10.67 -33.04
N LEU A 56 37.96 -9.66 -33.31
CA LEU A 56 38.43 -8.38 -33.84
C LEU A 56 39.38 -7.66 -32.88
N VAL A 57 39.05 -7.64 -31.58
CA VAL A 57 39.88 -6.98 -30.54
C VAL A 57 41.24 -7.70 -30.42
N ARG A 58 41.26 -9.04 -30.49
CA ARG A 58 42.52 -9.81 -30.51
C ARG A 58 43.34 -9.51 -31.77
N SER A 59 42.70 -9.41 -32.95
CA SER A 59 43.37 -9.02 -34.19
C SER A 59 43.97 -7.61 -34.07
N ILE A 60 43.32 -6.68 -33.39
CA ILE A 60 43.87 -5.34 -33.11
C ILE A 60 45.14 -5.46 -32.23
N LYS A 61 45.08 -6.31 -31.18
CA LYS A 61 46.22 -6.55 -30.27
C LYS A 61 47.43 -7.11 -31.01
N GLU A 62 47.20 -8.07 -31.93
CA GLU A 62 48.28 -8.77 -32.67
C GLU A 62 48.92 -7.93 -33.74
N ARG A 63 48.14 -7.12 -34.48
CA ARG A 63 48.66 -6.34 -35.61
C ARG A 63 49.52 -5.13 -35.19
N GLY A 64 49.38 -4.65 -33.95
CA GLY A 64 50.29 -3.64 -33.32
C GLY A 64 50.42 -2.30 -34.03
N THR A 65 49.97 -2.14 -35.25
CA THR A 65 50.12 -1.02 -36.15
C THR A 65 48.79 -0.66 -36.81
N ILE A 66 47.82 -0.26 -35.99
CA ILE A 66 46.70 0.49 -36.55
C ILE A 66 47.12 1.96 -36.51
N GLN A 67 47.20 2.58 -37.69
CA GLN A 67 47.32 4.04 -37.77
C GLN A 67 46.26 4.65 -36.88
N ASP A 68 46.71 5.47 -35.92
CA ASP A 68 45.92 6.15 -34.91
C ASP A 68 44.66 6.79 -35.48
N SER A 69 43.57 6.06 -35.49
CA SER A 69 42.27 6.70 -35.59
C SER A 69 41.71 6.85 -34.18
N ALA A 70 41.51 8.10 -33.77
CA ALA A 70 40.84 8.45 -32.52
C ALA A 70 39.48 7.71 -32.39
N ASP A 71 38.92 7.30 -33.52
CA ASP A 71 37.69 6.57 -33.66
C ASP A 71 37.77 5.13 -33.14
N VAL A 72 38.89 4.41 -33.36
CA VAL A 72 39.10 3.05 -32.82
C VAL A 72 39.21 3.07 -31.30
N GLY A 73 39.97 4.01 -30.74
CA GLY A 73 40.03 4.15 -29.28
C GLY A 73 38.71 4.48 -28.61
N LYS A 74 37.92 5.36 -29.26
CA LYS A 74 36.58 5.68 -28.81
C LYS A 74 35.65 4.46 -28.86
N SER A 75 35.69 3.71 -29.97
CA SER A 75 34.84 2.48 -30.14
C SER A 75 35.23 1.39 -29.18
N LEU A 76 36.51 1.17 -28.86
CA LEU A 76 36.93 0.21 -27.81
C LEU A 76 36.41 0.61 -26.43
N LYS A 77 36.45 1.93 -26.11
CA LYS A 77 35.87 2.43 -24.87
C LYS A 77 34.34 2.20 -24.79
N GLU A 78 33.61 2.51 -25.87
CA GLU A 78 32.17 2.27 -25.96
C GLU A 78 31.85 0.77 -25.94
N LEU A 79 32.64 -0.06 -26.59
CA LEU A 79 32.52 -1.52 -26.51
C LEU A 79 32.67 -2.02 -25.07
N SER A 80 33.68 -1.56 -24.33
CA SER A 80 33.88 -1.91 -22.92
C SER A 80 32.65 -1.58 -22.06
N ILE A 81 32.02 -0.41 -22.29
CA ILE A 81 30.79 0.00 -21.60
C ILE A 81 29.61 -0.91 -22.00
N THR A 82 29.50 -1.24 -23.28
CA THR A 82 28.43 -2.10 -23.81
C THR A 82 28.54 -3.53 -23.27
N LEU A 83 29.77 -4.08 -23.19
CA LEU A 83 30.02 -5.40 -22.62
C LEU A 83 29.66 -5.44 -21.12
N LYS A 84 29.95 -4.39 -20.36
CA LYS A 84 29.49 -4.28 -18.96
C LYS A 84 27.98 -4.26 -18.84
N SER A 85 27.29 -3.56 -19.75
CA SER A 85 25.83 -3.54 -19.82
C SER A 85 25.26 -4.93 -20.17
N ALA A 86 25.87 -5.62 -21.15
CA ALA A 86 25.53 -7.00 -21.53
C ALA A 86 25.74 -7.97 -20.36
N GLN A 87 26.87 -7.91 -19.69
CA GLN A 87 27.15 -8.69 -18.50
C GLN A 87 26.11 -8.47 -17.41
N HIS A 88 25.78 -7.22 -17.12
CA HIS A 88 24.76 -6.87 -16.12
C HIS A 88 23.38 -7.40 -16.51
N LEU A 89 23.00 -7.27 -17.77
CA LEU A 89 21.75 -7.79 -18.32
C LEU A 89 21.66 -9.32 -18.18
N ILE A 90 22.68 -10.07 -18.61
CA ILE A 90 22.72 -11.53 -18.51
C ILE A 90 22.71 -11.98 -17.05
N LYS A 91 23.41 -11.29 -16.15
CA LYS A 91 23.42 -11.58 -14.71
C LYS A 91 22.03 -11.49 -14.05
N LYS A 92 21.09 -10.70 -14.60
CA LYS A 92 19.71 -10.67 -14.13
C LYS A 92 19.04 -12.05 -14.21
N TYR A 93 19.38 -12.84 -15.21
CA TYR A 93 18.79 -14.16 -15.50
C TYR A 93 19.53 -15.35 -14.88
N THR A 94 20.69 -15.13 -14.26
CA THR A 94 21.47 -16.19 -13.58
C THR A 94 21.21 -16.28 -12.09
N SER A 95 20.73 -15.20 -11.44
CA SER A 95 20.56 -15.10 -9.99
C SER A 95 19.45 -16.02 -9.45
N ALA A 96 19.53 -16.42 -8.17
CA ALA A 96 18.49 -17.23 -7.52
C ALA A 96 17.11 -16.55 -7.52
N ASN A 97 17.07 -15.21 -7.40
CA ASN A 97 15.84 -14.41 -7.33
C ASN A 97 15.49 -13.74 -8.66
N TRP A 98 15.91 -14.32 -9.80
CA TRP A 98 15.71 -13.73 -11.12
C TRP A 98 14.23 -13.48 -11.46
N MET A 99 13.33 -14.40 -11.09
CA MET A 99 11.89 -14.25 -11.35
C MET A 99 11.28 -13.03 -10.66
N GLN A 100 11.63 -12.78 -9.39
CA GLN A 100 11.12 -11.62 -8.67
C GLN A 100 11.62 -10.29 -9.25
N ARG A 101 12.84 -10.29 -9.83
CA ARG A 101 13.40 -9.11 -10.49
C ARG A 101 12.71 -8.85 -11.84
N ILE A 102 12.40 -9.92 -12.58
CA ILE A 102 11.72 -9.83 -13.88
C ILE A 102 10.26 -9.38 -13.71
N LEU A 103 9.54 -9.89 -12.74
CA LEU A 103 8.16 -9.44 -12.45
C LEU A 103 8.05 -7.92 -12.17
N LYS A 104 9.15 -7.28 -11.77
CA LYS A 104 9.21 -5.83 -11.52
C LYS A 104 9.64 -4.99 -12.72
N SER A 105 10.00 -5.59 -13.85
CA SER A 105 10.52 -4.91 -15.05
C SER A 105 9.60 -5.20 -16.24
N SER A 106 9.20 -4.16 -16.96
CA SER A 106 8.26 -4.26 -18.08
C SER A 106 8.92 -4.24 -19.48
N SER A 107 10.26 -4.13 -19.58
CA SER A 107 10.95 -3.86 -20.87
C SER A 107 12.11 -4.80 -21.19
N HIS A 108 11.92 -6.11 -21.01
CA HIS A 108 13.02 -7.08 -21.20
C HIS A 108 13.54 -7.16 -22.64
N GLY A 109 12.66 -7.10 -23.64
CA GLY A 109 13.04 -7.12 -25.06
C GLY A 109 13.86 -5.91 -25.46
N ASP A 110 13.49 -4.72 -25.00
CA ASP A 110 14.13 -3.45 -25.35
C ASP A 110 15.56 -3.38 -24.81
N GLU A 111 15.84 -3.93 -23.63
CA GLU A 111 17.19 -3.99 -23.08
C GLU A 111 18.14 -4.85 -23.96
N PHE A 112 17.67 -6.00 -24.44
CA PHE A 112 18.44 -6.85 -25.36
C PHE A 112 18.65 -6.18 -26.71
N ASN A 113 17.63 -5.53 -27.26
CA ASN A 113 17.71 -4.80 -28.53
C ASN A 113 18.74 -3.67 -28.42
N SER A 114 18.69 -2.87 -27.36
CA SER A 114 19.65 -1.80 -27.13
C SER A 114 21.11 -2.32 -27.02
N VAL A 115 21.33 -3.42 -26.31
CA VAL A 115 22.66 -4.03 -26.22
C VAL A 115 23.12 -4.54 -27.61
N ASN A 116 22.24 -5.22 -28.35
CA ASN A 116 22.54 -5.75 -29.66
C ASN A 116 22.87 -4.65 -30.69
N GLU A 117 22.12 -3.54 -30.71
CA GLU A 117 22.40 -2.38 -31.57
C GLU A 117 23.80 -1.82 -31.29
N ARG A 118 24.15 -1.60 -30.04
CA ARG A 118 25.47 -1.08 -29.65
C ARG A 118 26.60 -2.03 -29.95
N LEU A 119 26.39 -3.38 -29.89
CA LEU A 119 27.38 -4.36 -30.33
C LEU A 119 27.55 -4.33 -31.85
N ASN A 120 26.45 -4.14 -32.61
CA ASN A 120 26.51 -4.00 -34.06
C ASN A 120 27.28 -2.75 -34.49
N ASP A 121 27.02 -1.61 -33.83
CA ASP A 121 27.75 -0.34 -34.11
C ASP A 121 29.26 -0.52 -33.85
N ALA A 122 29.62 -1.15 -32.74
CA ALA A 122 31.02 -1.44 -32.43
C ALA A 122 31.66 -2.34 -33.51
N PHE A 123 30.94 -3.36 -33.99
CA PHE A 123 31.41 -4.23 -35.05
C PHE A 123 31.67 -3.47 -36.37
N GLN A 124 30.74 -2.60 -36.79
CA GLN A 124 30.88 -1.82 -38.01
C GLN A 124 32.15 -0.94 -37.99
N VAL A 125 32.42 -0.25 -36.89
CA VAL A 125 33.58 0.61 -36.77
C VAL A 125 34.88 -0.22 -36.72
N LEU A 126 34.93 -1.27 -35.90
CA LEU A 126 36.15 -2.04 -35.71
C LEU A 126 36.47 -2.90 -36.96
N SER A 127 35.49 -3.48 -37.64
CA SER A 127 35.69 -4.25 -38.88
C SER A 127 36.12 -3.35 -40.03
N GLY A 128 35.55 -2.14 -40.15
CA GLY A 128 35.95 -1.15 -41.13
C GLY A 128 37.40 -0.69 -40.92
N ALA A 129 37.80 -0.44 -39.67
CA ALA A 129 39.18 -0.04 -39.33
C ALA A 129 40.22 -1.12 -39.62
N LEU A 130 39.84 -2.40 -39.52
CA LEU A 130 40.72 -3.54 -39.78
C LEU A 130 40.70 -4.01 -41.25
N GLN A 131 39.84 -3.46 -42.12
CA GLN A 131 39.59 -3.93 -43.50
C GLN A 131 39.37 -5.44 -43.56
N VAL A 132 38.49 -5.96 -42.69
CA VAL A 132 38.21 -7.40 -42.56
C VAL A 132 37.37 -7.87 -43.75
N GLU A 133 37.80 -8.95 -44.40
CA GLU A 133 36.97 -9.63 -45.40
C GLU A 133 35.74 -10.27 -44.76
N HIS A 134 34.52 -9.98 -45.28
CA HIS A 134 33.25 -10.41 -44.74
C HIS A 134 32.97 -11.95 -44.85
N GLY A 135 33.94 -12.74 -45.33
CA GLY A 135 33.83 -14.18 -45.51
C GLY A 135 34.00 -15.05 -44.25
N ASN A 136 34.33 -14.45 -43.11
CA ASN A 136 34.53 -15.19 -41.87
C ASN A 136 33.18 -15.61 -41.26
N MET A 137 32.99 -16.90 -41.01
CA MET A 137 31.76 -17.45 -40.40
C MET A 137 31.42 -16.83 -39.07
N LEU A 138 32.40 -16.37 -38.28
CA LEU A 138 32.17 -15.70 -37.00
C LEU A 138 31.43 -14.36 -37.16
N TYR A 139 31.51 -13.71 -38.32
CA TYR A 139 30.91 -12.39 -38.52
C TYR A 139 29.51 -12.46 -39.14
N GLN A 140 29.03 -13.64 -39.53
CA GLN A 140 27.68 -13.86 -40.08
C GLN A 140 26.59 -13.41 -39.07
N VAL A 141 26.88 -13.46 -37.75
CA VAL A 141 25.98 -13.00 -36.69
C VAL A 141 25.65 -11.50 -36.79
N PHE A 142 26.44 -10.73 -37.55
CA PHE A 142 26.21 -9.31 -37.81
C PHE A 142 25.61 -9.01 -39.20
N GLU A 143 25.43 -10.01 -40.05
CA GLU A 143 24.80 -9.82 -41.36
C GLU A 143 23.31 -9.45 -41.23
N LEU A 144 22.89 -8.37 -41.89
CA LEU A 144 21.59 -7.76 -41.73
C LEU A 144 20.44 -8.71 -42.06
N SER A 145 20.61 -9.51 -43.13
CA SER A 145 19.58 -10.45 -43.62
C SER A 145 19.29 -11.62 -42.68
N SER A 146 20.31 -12.10 -41.99
CA SER A 146 20.23 -13.20 -41.00
C SER A 146 19.83 -12.64 -39.62
N ARG A 147 20.43 -11.54 -39.23
CA ARG A 147 20.33 -10.92 -37.90
C ARG A 147 18.89 -10.58 -37.49
N VAL A 148 18.15 -9.83 -38.33
CA VAL A 148 16.81 -9.35 -38.00
C VAL A 148 15.82 -10.49 -37.84
N LYS A 149 15.89 -11.45 -38.77
CA LYS A 149 14.95 -12.59 -38.78
C LYS A 149 15.20 -13.54 -37.61
N GLU A 150 16.45 -13.83 -37.31
CA GLU A 150 16.83 -14.75 -36.23
C GLU A 150 16.64 -14.11 -34.84
N ASP A 151 16.99 -12.84 -34.67
CA ASP A 151 16.74 -12.10 -33.40
C ASP A 151 15.24 -12.05 -33.06
N GLU A 152 14.39 -11.90 -34.09
CA GLU A 152 12.92 -11.90 -33.91
C GLU A 152 12.38 -13.28 -33.52
N VAL A 153 12.86 -14.36 -34.16
CA VAL A 153 12.46 -15.74 -33.86
C VAL A 153 12.92 -16.13 -32.46
N ASP A 154 14.19 -15.93 -32.15
CA ASP A 154 14.75 -16.21 -30.82
C ASP A 154 14.03 -15.40 -29.72
N GLY A 155 13.67 -14.15 -30.03
CA GLY A 155 12.91 -13.30 -29.14
C GLY A 155 11.52 -13.84 -28.82
N LYS A 156 10.77 -14.28 -29.82
CA LYS A 156 9.43 -14.86 -29.65
C LYS A 156 9.45 -16.16 -28.84
N GLU A 157 10.45 -17.00 -29.08
CA GLU A 157 10.60 -18.29 -28.37
C GLU A 157 10.99 -18.06 -26.90
N ASP A 158 11.95 -17.17 -26.62
CA ASP A 158 12.34 -16.80 -25.26
C ASP A 158 11.18 -16.15 -24.49
N ASP A 159 10.37 -15.31 -25.15
CA ASP A 159 9.18 -14.68 -24.51
C ASP A 159 8.11 -15.72 -24.20
N ALA A 160 7.92 -16.73 -25.04
CA ALA A 160 6.99 -17.82 -24.80
C ALA A 160 7.47 -18.71 -23.61
N GLU A 161 8.77 -19.06 -23.57
CA GLU A 161 9.36 -19.81 -22.45
C GLU A 161 9.28 -19.01 -21.14
N LEU A 162 9.62 -17.72 -21.17
CA LEU A 162 9.55 -16.84 -20.04
C LEU A 162 8.13 -16.72 -19.47
N LYS A 163 7.14 -16.56 -20.37
CA LYS A 163 5.73 -16.49 -19.96
C LYS A 163 5.28 -17.80 -19.28
N LYS A 164 5.71 -18.96 -19.81
CA LYS A 164 5.42 -20.26 -19.20
C LYS A 164 6.04 -20.38 -17.80
N LEU A 165 7.31 -20.02 -17.63
CA LEU A 165 8.01 -20.06 -16.35
C LEU A 165 7.39 -19.10 -15.32
N LEU A 166 6.94 -17.91 -15.74
CA LEU A 166 6.27 -16.95 -14.88
C LEU A 166 4.89 -17.45 -14.42
N LEU A 167 4.12 -18.06 -15.32
CA LEU A 167 2.82 -18.66 -14.97
C LEU A 167 2.98 -19.80 -13.97
N GLU A 168 3.98 -20.67 -14.17
CA GLU A 168 4.28 -21.77 -13.25
C GLU A 168 4.73 -21.23 -11.87
N TYR A 169 5.56 -20.21 -11.85
CA TYR A 169 5.96 -19.55 -10.61
C TYR A 169 4.78 -18.94 -9.88
N MET A 170 3.89 -18.23 -10.58
CA MET A 170 2.69 -17.64 -9.98
C MET A 170 1.76 -18.73 -9.41
N LYS A 171 1.58 -19.84 -10.15
CA LYS A 171 0.81 -20.98 -9.67
C LYS A 171 1.40 -21.58 -8.40
N ASN A 172 2.72 -21.81 -8.35
CA ASN A 172 3.42 -22.32 -7.17
C ASN A 172 3.33 -21.36 -5.98
N GLN A 173 3.35 -20.05 -6.20
CA GLN A 173 3.15 -19.05 -5.14
C GLN A 173 1.71 -19.08 -4.61
N GLN A 174 0.73 -19.21 -5.51
CA GLN A 174 -0.67 -19.34 -5.13
C GLN A 174 -0.91 -20.61 -4.30
N GLU A 175 -0.38 -21.76 -4.75
CA GLU A 175 -0.48 -23.03 -4.01
C GLU A 175 0.16 -22.95 -2.60
N LYS A 176 1.30 -22.25 -2.46
CA LYS A 176 1.93 -22.00 -1.15
C LYS A 176 1.07 -21.09 -0.27
N MET A 177 0.47 -20.06 -0.83
CA MET A 177 -0.44 -19.17 -0.11
C MET A 177 -1.69 -19.94 0.35
N ASP A 178 -2.25 -20.78 -0.52
CA ASP A 178 -3.43 -21.59 -0.19
C ASP A 178 -3.11 -22.65 0.86
N ALA A 179 -1.90 -23.24 0.83
CA ALA A 179 -1.42 -24.17 1.85
C ALA A 179 -1.23 -23.45 3.21
N MET A 180 -0.60 -22.29 3.20
CA MET A 180 -0.41 -21.48 4.41
C MET A 180 -1.76 -21.00 4.97
N HIS A 181 -2.71 -20.64 4.11
CA HIS A 181 -4.05 -20.27 4.52
C HIS A 181 -4.80 -21.45 5.18
N ARG A 182 -4.65 -22.68 4.63
CA ARG A 182 -5.22 -23.91 5.24
C ARG A 182 -4.58 -24.23 6.59
N GLU A 183 -3.26 -24.09 6.73
CA GLU A 183 -2.58 -24.26 8.02
C GLU A 183 -3.03 -23.20 9.03
N PHE A 184 -3.17 -21.96 8.61
CA PHE A 184 -3.68 -20.88 9.46
C PHE A 184 -5.12 -21.15 9.93
N GLU A 185 -6.00 -21.60 9.03
CA GLU A 185 -7.37 -21.99 9.39
C GLU A 185 -7.39 -23.21 10.37
N ASN A 186 -6.49 -24.17 10.19
CA ASN A 186 -6.36 -25.30 11.13
C ASN A 186 -5.86 -24.86 12.51
N VAL A 187 -4.88 -23.97 12.56
CA VAL A 187 -4.39 -23.38 13.81
C VAL A 187 -5.51 -22.59 14.48
N LYS A 188 -6.27 -21.81 13.73
CA LYS A 188 -7.42 -21.04 14.21
C LYS A 188 -8.50 -21.94 14.81
N VAL A 189 -8.89 -23.02 14.10
CA VAL A 189 -9.86 -24.01 14.62
C VAL A 189 -9.33 -24.67 15.90
N ASN A 190 -8.03 -24.94 15.99
CA ASN A 190 -7.45 -25.54 17.21
C ASN A 190 -7.39 -24.52 18.36
N VAL A 191 -7.07 -23.26 18.08
CA VAL A 191 -7.11 -22.16 19.06
C VAL A 191 -8.55 -21.92 19.50
N GLU A 192 -9.54 -21.93 18.60
CA GLU A 192 -10.96 -21.83 18.92
C GLU A 192 -11.40 -22.98 19.85
N LYS A 193 -10.98 -24.23 19.57
CA LYS A 193 -11.26 -25.38 20.46
C LYS A 193 -10.59 -25.23 21.84
N VAL A 194 -9.38 -24.74 21.90
CA VAL A 194 -8.67 -24.45 23.16
C VAL A 194 -9.35 -23.30 23.90
N MET A 195 -9.77 -22.26 23.20
CA MET A 195 -10.53 -21.15 23.79
C MET A 195 -11.94 -21.58 24.22
N GLU A 196 -12.62 -22.48 23.48
CA GLU A 196 -13.86 -23.12 23.95
C GLU A 196 -13.66 -23.96 25.20
N MET A 197 -12.52 -24.65 25.36
CA MET A 197 -12.19 -25.40 26.55
C MET A 197 -11.81 -24.50 27.74
N LEU A 198 -11.19 -23.34 27.49
CA LEU A 198 -10.74 -22.40 28.52
C LEU A 198 -11.79 -21.35 28.86
N ASN A 199 -12.69 -21.01 27.95
CA ASN A 199 -13.73 -20.01 28.10
C ASN A 199 -15.14 -20.66 28.03
N LYS A 200 -15.48 -21.50 28.98
CA LYS A 200 -16.89 -21.62 29.34
C LYS A 200 -17.16 -20.69 30.52
N PRO A 201 -17.65 -19.46 30.23
CA PRO A 201 -19.06 -19.25 30.42
C PRO A 201 -19.75 -18.97 29.07
N ARG A 202 -20.83 -19.65 28.82
CA ARG A 202 -21.81 -19.24 27.82
C ARG A 202 -22.21 -17.80 28.14
N VAL A 203 -21.76 -16.84 27.32
CA VAL A 203 -22.39 -15.53 27.29
C VAL A 203 -23.73 -15.75 26.57
N THR A 204 -24.74 -16.00 27.33
CA THR A 204 -26.15 -16.02 26.88
C THR A 204 -26.59 -14.58 26.60
N ASP A 205 -27.67 -14.37 25.85
CA ASP A 205 -28.29 -13.05 25.63
C ASP A 205 -28.61 -12.29 26.93
N GLU A 206 -28.53 -13.00 28.09
CA GLU A 206 -28.74 -12.50 29.44
C GLU A 206 -27.67 -11.53 29.98
N ASP A 207 -26.50 -11.37 29.32
CA ASP A 207 -25.38 -10.57 29.86
C ASP A 207 -25.42 -9.08 29.50
N ILE A 208 -26.39 -8.60 28.74
CA ILE A 208 -26.56 -7.16 28.53
C ILE A 208 -27.35 -6.60 29.72
N ARG A 209 -26.71 -5.68 30.47
CA ARG A 209 -27.40 -5.04 31.59
C ARG A 209 -28.62 -4.29 31.10
N MET A 210 -29.79 -4.77 31.51
CA MET A 210 -31.06 -4.07 31.35
C MET A 210 -31.14 -3.00 32.45
N ILE A 211 -31.15 -1.74 32.04
CA ILE A 211 -31.26 -0.59 32.94
C ILE A 211 -32.72 -0.16 32.95
N ARG A 212 -33.28 -0.03 34.15
CA ARG A 212 -34.67 0.40 34.29
C ARG A 212 -34.80 1.93 34.10
N PRO A 213 -35.95 2.41 33.60
CA PRO A 213 -36.19 3.83 33.42
C PRO A 213 -36.00 4.68 34.70
N ASP A 214 -36.38 4.09 35.85
CA ASP A 214 -36.25 4.75 37.15
C ASP A 214 -34.81 4.89 37.69
N GLU A 215 -33.88 4.12 37.11
CA GLU A 215 -32.43 4.25 37.39
C GLU A 215 -31.76 5.41 36.62
N LEU A 216 -32.46 5.99 35.64
CA LEU A 216 -31.95 7.03 34.77
C LEU A 216 -32.56 8.39 35.15
N LYS A 217 -31.70 9.39 35.37
CA LYS A 217 -32.15 10.78 35.51
C LYS A 217 -31.74 11.55 34.24
N TYR A 218 -32.73 11.93 33.44
CA TYR A 218 -32.51 12.78 32.27
C TYR A 218 -33.80 13.47 31.85
N ASP A 219 -33.67 14.66 31.32
CA ASP A 219 -34.81 15.47 30.88
C ASP A 219 -35.29 15.03 29.52
N LEU A 220 -36.34 14.21 29.44
CA LEU A 220 -37.10 13.95 28.22
C LEU A 220 -38.37 14.80 28.25
N PRO A 221 -38.73 15.41 27.13
CA PRO A 221 -38.13 15.47 25.77
C PRO A 221 -37.38 16.78 25.50
N LYS A 222 -36.78 17.40 26.51
CA LYS A 222 -36.57 18.85 26.45
C LYS A 222 -35.36 19.33 25.65
N ASN A 223 -34.32 18.69 25.42
CA ASN A 223 -33.24 19.19 24.51
C ASN A 223 -32.15 18.14 24.38
N PRO A 224 -32.16 17.36 23.30
CA PRO A 224 -31.00 16.56 22.94
C PRO A 224 -29.84 17.50 22.66
N PHE A 225 -28.66 17.20 23.22
CA PHE A 225 -27.46 17.99 22.89
C PHE A 225 -26.89 17.63 21.51
N MET A 226 -27.32 16.48 20.93
CA MET A 226 -27.00 16.06 19.57
C MET A 226 -28.19 15.31 18.96
N ILE A 227 -28.45 15.58 17.68
CA ILE A 227 -29.42 14.86 16.86
C ILE A 227 -28.67 14.29 15.67
N THR A 228 -28.88 12.99 15.40
CA THR A 228 -28.39 12.32 14.21
C THR A 228 -29.59 11.88 13.34
N SER A 229 -29.33 11.34 12.16
CA SER A 229 -30.39 10.80 11.29
C SER A 229 -31.18 9.63 11.91
N THR A 230 -30.65 8.98 12.95
CA THR A 230 -31.23 7.76 13.54
C THR A 230 -31.42 7.85 15.04
N SER A 231 -30.96 8.92 15.69
CA SER A 231 -31.00 9.01 17.16
C SER A 231 -30.91 10.43 17.67
N GLU A 232 -31.46 10.60 18.86
CA GLU A 232 -31.29 11.76 19.73
C GLU A 232 -30.38 11.40 20.88
N VAL A 233 -29.51 12.30 21.28
CA VAL A 233 -28.50 12.04 22.32
C VAL A 233 -28.67 13.04 23.47
N TYR A 234 -28.82 12.49 24.66
CA TYR A 234 -29.07 13.27 25.89
C TYR A 234 -27.92 13.04 26.87
N LYS A 235 -27.65 14.09 27.69
CA LYS A 235 -26.84 13.94 28.88
C LYS A 235 -27.76 13.52 30.03
N GLY A 236 -27.34 12.53 30.78
CA GLY A 236 -28.10 12.06 31.96
C GLY A 236 -27.19 11.64 33.09
N GLU A 237 -27.79 11.07 34.12
CA GLU A 237 -27.12 10.49 35.27
C GLU A 237 -27.59 9.04 35.48
N TYR A 238 -26.66 8.17 35.78
CA TYR A 238 -26.90 6.79 36.13
C TYR A 238 -26.08 6.45 37.39
N HIS A 239 -26.76 6.11 38.48
CA HIS A 239 -26.12 5.88 39.78
C HIS A 239 -25.17 6.99 40.25
N GLY A 240 -25.47 8.25 40.00
CA GLY A 240 -24.63 9.40 40.37
C GLY A 240 -23.50 9.72 39.37
N PHE A 241 -23.34 8.95 38.32
CA PHE A 241 -22.36 9.19 37.28
C PHE A 241 -22.98 9.84 36.06
N ALA A 242 -22.28 10.82 35.47
CA ALA A 242 -22.69 11.41 34.20
C ALA A 242 -22.62 10.37 33.07
N VAL A 243 -23.70 10.22 32.30
CA VAL A 243 -23.82 9.28 31.19
C VAL A 243 -24.38 9.98 29.97
N VAL A 244 -24.18 9.33 28.82
CA VAL A 244 -24.85 9.65 27.57
C VAL A 244 -25.96 8.62 27.34
N ILE A 245 -27.14 9.12 27.05
CA ILE A 245 -28.32 8.34 26.71
C ILE A 245 -28.65 8.56 25.25
N LYS A 246 -28.42 7.57 24.42
CA LYS A 246 -28.71 7.60 22.98
C LYS A 246 -30.06 6.91 22.76
N ARG A 247 -31.07 7.71 22.40
CA ARG A 247 -32.42 7.26 22.04
C ARG A 247 -32.55 7.12 20.54
N TYR A 248 -32.96 5.97 20.09
CA TYR A 248 -33.12 5.69 18.66
C TYR A 248 -34.46 6.19 18.17
N ILE A 249 -34.44 6.86 17.03
CA ILE A 249 -35.59 7.40 16.33
C ILE A 249 -35.45 7.09 14.83
N ASP A 250 -36.57 7.04 14.09
CA ASP A 250 -36.56 7.13 12.62
C ASP A 250 -37.41 8.35 12.23
N PRO A 251 -36.81 9.44 11.81
CA PRO A 251 -37.54 10.66 11.47
C PRO A 251 -38.30 10.57 10.15
N VAL A 252 -37.97 9.61 9.27
CA VAL A 252 -38.50 9.52 7.90
C VAL A 252 -39.62 8.49 7.78
N ASN A 253 -39.52 7.40 8.53
CA ASN A 253 -40.51 6.31 8.48
C ASN A 253 -40.40 5.47 9.75
N PRO A 254 -41.10 5.84 10.83
CA PRO A 254 -40.92 5.23 12.15
C PRO A 254 -41.49 3.80 12.21
N SER A 255 -40.86 2.87 11.48
CA SER A 255 -41.11 1.45 11.65
C SER A 255 -40.35 0.96 12.90
N PRO A 256 -41.03 0.53 13.97
CA PRO A 256 -40.35 0.03 15.16
C PRO A 256 -39.36 -1.10 14.88
N ARG A 257 -39.59 -1.89 13.81
CA ARG A 257 -38.68 -2.95 13.38
C ARG A 257 -37.36 -2.44 12.82
N GLU A 258 -37.37 -1.34 12.07
CA GLU A 258 -36.15 -0.74 11.50
C GLU A 258 -35.32 -0.08 12.59
N VAL A 259 -35.97 0.68 13.47
CA VAL A 259 -35.34 1.30 14.64
C VAL A 259 -34.69 0.22 15.53
N ARG A 260 -35.42 -0.84 15.84
CA ARG A 260 -34.90 -1.99 16.61
C ARG A 260 -33.71 -2.66 15.91
N SER A 261 -33.75 -2.77 14.57
CA SER A 261 -32.63 -3.36 13.80
C SER A 261 -31.34 -2.54 13.90
N VAL A 262 -31.43 -1.22 13.84
CA VAL A 262 -30.27 -0.31 13.99
C VAL A 262 -29.73 -0.36 15.42
N PHE A 263 -30.63 -0.27 16.39
CA PHE A 263 -30.30 -0.39 17.80
C PHE A 263 -29.57 -1.72 18.12
N ASN A 264 -30.12 -2.86 17.72
CA ASN A 264 -29.53 -4.17 18.00
C ASN A 264 -28.12 -4.31 17.38
N LYS A 265 -27.91 -3.78 16.18
CA LYS A 265 -26.57 -3.81 15.54
C LYS A 265 -25.53 -3.03 16.34
N GLU A 266 -25.90 -1.86 16.83
CA GLU A 266 -24.97 -1.04 17.59
C GLU A 266 -24.68 -1.68 18.94
N VAL A 267 -25.72 -2.16 19.63
CA VAL A 267 -25.58 -2.90 20.89
C VAL A 267 -24.67 -4.11 20.75
N GLU A 268 -24.90 -4.95 19.73
CA GLU A 268 -24.06 -6.12 19.44
C GLU A 268 -22.61 -5.71 19.17
N THR A 269 -22.41 -4.62 18.44
CA THR A 269 -21.08 -4.15 18.09
C THR A 269 -20.36 -3.62 19.32
N MET A 270 -20.99 -2.75 20.11
CA MET A 270 -20.38 -2.18 21.31
C MET A 270 -20.04 -3.25 22.35
N ARG A 271 -20.93 -4.22 22.57
CA ARG A 271 -20.70 -5.35 23.47
C ARG A 271 -19.49 -6.19 23.04
N ARG A 272 -19.38 -6.49 21.74
CA ARG A 272 -18.34 -7.37 21.20
C ARG A 272 -16.95 -6.74 21.22
N PHE A 273 -16.84 -5.42 21.07
CA PHE A 273 -15.59 -4.72 20.88
C PHE A 273 -15.13 -3.90 22.10
N GLU A 274 -15.58 -4.25 23.29
CA GLU A 274 -15.18 -3.55 24.50
C GLU A 274 -13.65 -3.39 24.60
N SER A 275 -13.20 -2.15 24.77
CA SER A 275 -11.79 -1.78 24.86
C SER A 275 -11.67 -0.35 25.44
N PRO A 276 -10.52 0.02 25.99
CA PRO A 276 -10.28 1.40 26.47
C PRO A 276 -10.49 2.49 25.42
N ASN A 277 -10.33 2.15 24.13
CA ASN A 277 -10.46 3.06 22.99
C ASN A 277 -11.72 2.83 22.15
N ILE A 278 -12.65 2.06 22.68
CA ILE A 278 -14.04 1.95 22.21
C ILE A 278 -14.95 2.59 23.25
N LEU A 279 -15.93 3.37 22.81
CA LEU A 279 -16.92 3.98 23.71
C LEU A 279 -17.63 2.90 24.52
N ARG A 280 -17.56 3.02 25.85
CA ARG A 280 -18.11 2.00 26.75
C ARG A 280 -19.63 2.10 26.83
N MET A 281 -20.31 0.98 26.72
CA MET A 281 -21.73 0.82 26.97
C MET A 281 -21.92 0.31 28.42
N PHE A 282 -22.77 0.98 29.20
CA PHE A 282 -23.15 0.51 30.54
C PHE A 282 -24.31 -0.46 30.49
N GLY A 283 -25.22 -0.30 29.56
CA GLY A 283 -26.38 -1.15 29.37
C GLY A 283 -27.37 -0.55 28.40
N ILE A 284 -28.52 -1.16 28.32
CA ILE A 284 -29.64 -0.75 27.48
C ILE A 284 -30.90 -0.54 28.30
N CYS A 285 -31.79 0.33 27.83
CA CYS A 285 -33.12 0.51 28.38
C CYS A 285 -34.14 0.42 27.24
N VAL A 286 -35.07 -0.48 27.35
CA VAL A 286 -36.19 -0.62 26.40
C VAL A 286 -37.45 -0.29 27.16
N GLN A 287 -38.22 0.67 26.66
CA GLN A 287 -39.47 1.10 27.25
C GLN A 287 -40.65 0.76 26.31
N ASP A 288 -41.74 0.34 26.82
CA ASP A 288 -42.98 0.02 26.07
C ASP A 288 -42.72 -0.96 24.90
N GLU A 289 -41.93 -2.02 25.13
CA GLU A 289 -41.46 -2.95 24.10
C GLU A 289 -42.60 -3.56 23.29
N ASP A 290 -43.67 -3.91 23.94
CA ASP A 290 -44.88 -4.54 23.33
C ASP A 290 -45.97 -3.50 23.07
N GLY A 291 -45.77 -2.25 23.36
CA GLY A 291 -46.73 -1.15 23.21
C GLY A 291 -46.65 -0.47 21.83
N PRO A 292 -47.49 0.57 21.66
CA PRO A 292 -47.59 1.27 20.39
C PRO A 292 -46.34 2.13 20.06
N ASN A 293 -45.54 2.52 21.05
CA ASN A 293 -44.38 3.42 20.86
C ASN A 293 -43.14 2.91 21.61
N PRO A 294 -42.56 1.80 21.21
CA PRO A 294 -41.37 1.24 21.87
C PRO A 294 -40.19 2.21 21.77
N GLN A 295 -39.50 2.45 22.88
CA GLN A 295 -38.31 3.30 22.93
C GLN A 295 -37.08 2.45 23.24
N PHE A 296 -36.04 2.65 22.42
CA PHE A 296 -34.78 1.93 22.49
C PHE A 296 -33.66 2.90 22.87
N LEU A 297 -33.03 2.68 24.02
CA LEU A 297 -31.98 3.53 24.55
C LEU A 297 -30.72 2.74 24.81
N ILE A 298 -29.57 3.32 24.45
CA ILE A 298 -28.24 2.84 24.87
C ILE A 298 -27.66 3.83 25.88
N ILE A 299 -27.22 3.33 27.01
CA ILE A 299 -26.58 4.11 28.06
C ILE A 299 -25.08 3.92 27.98
N MET A 300 -24.35 5.02 27.74
CA MET A 300 -22.91 5.02 27.45
C MET A 300 -22.16 5.96 28.37
N GLU A 301 -20.85 5.80 28.41
CA GLU A 301 -19.97 6.74 29.10
C GLU A 301 -20.06 8.14 28.50
N TYR A 302 -19.95 9.13 29.36
CA TYR A 302 -19.88 10.53 28.97
C TYR A 302 -18.42 10.94 28.75
N CYS A 303 -18.10 11.44 27.56
CA CYS A 303 -16.79 11.95 27.22
C CYS A 303 -16.82 13.48 27.36
N GLU A 304 -16.12 14.03 28.35
CA GLU A 304 -16.24 15.40 28.82
C GLU A 304 -15.82 16.45 27.79
N LYS A 305 -14.89 16.05 26.87
CA LYS A 305 -14.36 16.96 25.84
C LYS A 305 -15.16 16.91 24.53
N GLY A 306 -16.20 16.07 24.48
CA GLY A 306 -17.06 15.93 23.29
C GLY A 306 -16.39 15.15 22.16
N SER A 307 -16.74 15.45 20.92
CA SER A 307 -16.14 14.79 19.76
C SER A 307 -14.72 15.27 19.50
N LEU A 308 -13.94 14.44 18.81
CA LEU A 308 -12.60 14.81 18.35
C LEU A 308 -12.64 16.10 17.51
N ARG A 309 -13.64 16.26 16.64
CA ARG A 309 -13.78 17.49 15.85
C ARG A 309 -13.94 18.73 16.75
N GLN A 310 -14.76 18.65 17.79
CA GLN A 310 -14.94 19.75 18.74
C GLN A 310 -13.63 20.09 19.46
N VAL A 311 -12.85 19.09 19.83
CA VAL A 311 -11.53 19.32 20.45
C VAL A 311 -10.56 19.96 19.47
N LEU A 312 -10.57 19.55 18.19
CA LEU A 312 -9.72 20.15 17.16
C LEU A 312 -10.14 21.57 16.79
N ASP A 313 -11.42 21.91 16.90
CA ASP A 313 -11.95 23.27 16.70
C ASP A 313 -11.73 24.18 17.92
N SER A 314 -11.41 23.61 19.08
CA SER A 314 -11.22 24.41 20.33
C SER A 314 -9.88 25.16 20.30
N GLU A 315 -9.71 26.12 21.21
CA GLU A 315 -8.46 26.87 21.37
C GLU A 315 -7.36 26.12 22.15
N ALA A 316 -7.60 24.86 22.57
CA ALA A 316 -6.65 24.06 23.33
C ALA A 316 -5.33 23.87 22.56
N LYS A 317 -4.19 24.15 23.22
CA LYS A 317 -2.88 23.88 22.63
C LYS A 317 -2.59 22.39 22.67
N LEU A 318 -2.36 21.79 21.50
CA LEU A 318 -2.01 20.38 21.33
C LEU A 318 -0.56 20.26 20.86
N SER A 319 0.32 19.79 21.75
CA SER A 319 1.71 19.44 21.38
C SER A 319 1.74 18.24 20.46
N TRP A 320 2.84 18.03 19.72
CA TRP A 320 2.99 16.88 18.82
C TRP A 320 2.89 15.53 19.55
N ILE A 321 3.44 15.43 20.74
CA ILE A 321 3.27 14.23 21.57
C ILE A 321 1.80 13.98 21.91
N ARG A 322 1.02 15.03 22.20
CA ARG A 322 -0.43 14.90 22.45
C ARG A 322 -1.16 14.45 21.19
N LYS A 323 -0.88 15.08 20.05
CA LYS A 323 -1.44 14.70 18.75
C LYS A 323 -1.10 13.25 18.40
N ALA A 324 0.17 12.82 18.57
CA ALA A 324 0.59 11.44 18.32
C ALA A 324 -0.12 10.43 19.24
N ARG A 325 -0.28 10.73 20.52
CA ARG A 325 -1.07 9.89 21.44
C ARG A 325 -2.53 9.81 21.04
N MET A 326 -3.15 10.91 20.60
CA MET A 326 -4.52 10.90 20.08
C MET A 326 -4.64 10.05 18.81
N CYS A 327 -3.66 10.13 17.89
CA CYS A 327 -3.60 9.27 16.71
C CYS A 327 -3.48 7.78 17.11
N PHE A 328 -2.64 7.48 18.09
CA PHE A 328 -2.45 6.12 18.60
C PHE A 328 -3.71 5.56 19.25
N ASP A 329 -4.37 6.33 20.12
CA ASP A 329 -5.64 5.95 20.75
C ASP A 329 -6.72 5.67 19.69
N ALA A 330 -6.87 6.56 18.71
CA ALA A 330 -7.84 6.38 17.63
C ALA A 330 -7.53 5.13 16.80
N ALA A 331 -6.25 4.86 16.51
CA ALA A 331 -5.81 3.65 15.81
C ALA A 331 -6.09 2.38 16.60
N GLN A 332 -5.98 2.40 17.94
CA GLN A 332 -6.36 1.26 18.79
C GLN A 332 -7.84 0.93 18.66
N GLY A 333 -8.72 1.94 18.57
CA GLY A 333 -10.14 1.74 18.34
C GLY A 333 -10.44 1.05 17.00
N ILE A 334 -9.82 1.52 15.91
CA ILE A 334 -9.94 0.93 14.58
C ILE A 334 -9.36 -0.50 14.55
N TYR A 335 -8.19 -0.69 15.14
CA TYR A 335 -7.55 -2.00 15.21
C TYR A 335 -8.42 -3.02 15.93
N ARG A 336 -9.00 -2.65 17.09
CA ARG A 336 -9.92 -3.53 17.83
C ARG A 336 -11.12 -3.96 16.99
N LEU A 337 -11.65 -3.06 16.17
CA LEU A 337 -12.76 -3.36 15.27
C LEU A 337 -12.36 -4.29 14.11
N HIS A 338 -11.17 -4.07 13.53
CA HIS A 338 -10.67 -4.86 12.40
C HIS A 338 -10.14 -6.26 12.78
N GLN A 339 -9.80 -6.48 14.05
CA GLN A 339 -9.11 -7.70 14.53
C GLN A 339 -10.01 -8.83 15.01
N THR A 340 -11.30 -8.81 14.76
CA THR A 340 -12.14 -9.89 15.25
C THR A 340 -11.90 -11.20 14.51
N GLU A 341 -11.71 -12.24 15.28
CA GLU A 341 -11.22 -13.57 14.90
C GLU A 341 -12.15 -14.34 13.96
N VAL A 342 -13.44 -14.12 14.00
CA VAL A 342 -14.41 -14.90 13.21
C VAL A 342 -15.02 -14.12 12.05
N LYS A 343 -15.24 -12.82 12.21
CA LYS A 343 -15.78 -11.93 11.17
C LYS A 343 -15.33 -10.51 11.46
N SER A 344 -14.25 -10.08 10.84
CA SER A 344 -13.80 -8.70 10.96
C SER A 344 -14.94 -7.74 10.58
N LYS A 345 -15.08 -6.68 11.35
CA LYS A 345 -16.05 -5.61 11.06
C LYS A 345 -15.35 -4.37 10.56
N VAL A 346 -16.01 -3.61 9.73
CA VAL A 346 -15.68 -2.25 9.40
C VAL A 346 -16.71 -1.33 10.06
N HIS A 347 -16.28 -0.13 10.43
CA HIS A 347 -17.15 0.88 11.02
C HIS A 347 -18.15 1.42 9.98
N GLY A 348 -17.67 1.65 8.79
CA GLY A 348 -18.50 2.05 7.65
C GLY A 348 -18.69 3.55 7.46
N CYS A 349 -18.37 4.41 8.45
CA CYS A 349 -18.50 5.87 8.35
C CYS A 349 -17.48 6.61 9.23
N ILE A 350 -16.19 6.30 9.07
CA ILE A 350 -15.12 6.95 9.83
C ILE A 350 -15.00 8.43 9.46
N ASN A 351 -15.07 9.28 10.48
CA ASN A 351 -14.77 10.72 10.45
C ASN A 351 -14.45 11.21 11.86
N SER A 352 -13.95 12.42 12.01
CA SER A 352 -13.54 12.96 13.32
C SER A 352 -14.68 13.13 14.33
N SER A 353 -15.94 13.18 13.90
CA SER A 353 -17.09 13.25 14.81
C SER A 353 -17.47 11.88 15.42
N LYS A 354 -16.97 10.78 14.86
CA LYS A 354 -17.19 9.42 15.38
C LYS A 354 -16.21 9.04 16.49
N PHE A 355 -15.18 9.84 16.70
CA PHE A 355 -14.27 9.72 17.82
C PHE A 355 -14.67 10.70 18.91
N LEU A 356 -14.73 10.22 20.14
CA LEU A 356 -15.01 11.01 21.34
C LEU A 356 -13.76 11.13 22.17
N VAL A 357 -13.64 12.23 22.91
CA VAL A 357 -12.46 12.54 23.71
C VAL A 357 -12.86 12.62 25.17
N ALA A 358 -12.36 11.69 25.94
CA ALA A 358 -12.52 11.65 27.40
C ALA A 358 -11.44 12.48 28.10
N GLU A 359 -11.48 12.48 29.42
CA GLU A 359 -10.47 13.12 30.27
C GLU A 359 -9.05 12.64 29.89
N GLY A 360 -8.05 13.50 30.08
CA GLY A 360 -6.67 13.22 29.68
C GLY A 360 -6.43 13.18 28.16
N TYR A 361 -7.41 13.57 27.34
CA TYR A 361 -7.39 13.50 25.86
C TYR A 361 -7.39 12.08 25.31
N ARG A 362 -7.90 11.11 26.04
CA ARG A 362 -8.06 9.75 25.53
C ARG A 362 -9.12 9.71 24.45
N VAL A 363 -8.76 9.19 23.30
CA VAL A 363 -9.66 9.09 22.15
C VAL A 363 -10.34 7.72 22.12
N LYS A 364 -11.65 7.72 21.90
CA LYS A 364 -12.50 6.54 21.86
C LYS A 364 -13.37 6.54 20.62
N LEU A 365 -13.44 5.41 19.93
CA LEU A 365 -14.31 5.20 18.77
C LEU A 365 -15.74 4.88 19.22
N GLY A 366 -16.73 5.54 18.61
CA GLY A 366 -18.16 5.33 18.83
C GLY A 366 -18.95 5.44 17.54
N GLY A 367 -20.29 5.36 17.60
CA GLY A 367 -21.17 5.54 16.44
C GLY A 367 -21.16 4.37 15.46
N PHE A 368 -21.49 3.18 15.93
CA PHE A 368 -21.42 1.91 15.20
C PHE A 368 -22.69 1.55 14.39
N GLU A 369 -23.58 2.51 14.15
CA GLU A 369 -24.85 2.32 13.44
C GLU A 369 -24.70 1.74 12.02
N LEU A 370 -23.59 2.01 11.34
CA LEU A 370 -23.27 1.48 10.01
C LEU A 370 -22.25 0.33 10.02
N ALA A 371 -21.86 -0.15 11.21
CA ALA A 371 -20.88 -1.24 11.31
C ALA A 371 -21.36 -2.48 10.57
N LYS A 372 -20.50 -3.08 9.74
CA LYS A 372 -20.82 -4.23 8.90
C LYS A 372 -19.75 -5.30 9.03
N THR A 373 -20.20 -6.57 8.97
CA THR A 373 -19.27 -7.70 8.86
C THR A 373 -18.73 -7.81 7.42
N GLU A 374 -17.55 -8.37 7.26
CA GLU A 374 -16.90 -8.57 5.96
C GLU A 374 -17.80 -9.33 4.95
N THR A 375 -18.58 -10.30 5.44
CA THR A 375 -19.55 -11.03 4.59
C THR A 375 -20.75 -10.16 4.16
N SER A 376 -21.09 -9.14 4.93
CA SER A 376 -22.17 -8.19 4.59
C SER A 376 -21.71 -7.11 3.64
N LEU A 377 -20.40 -6.91 3.47
CA LEU A 377 -19.80 -5.90 2.58
C LEU A 377 -19.99 -6.23 1.09
N LYS A 378 -20.18 -7.49 0.74
CA LYS A 378 -20.40 -7.95 -0.65
C LYS A 378 -21.72 -7.43 -1.26
N LYS A 379 -22.58 -6.78 -0.47
CA LYS A 379 -23.81 -6.15 -0.97
C LYS A 379 -23.58 -4.67 -1.28
N PRO A 380 -24.19 -4.13 -2.35
CA PRO A 380 -24.16 -2.70 -2.65
C PRO A 380 -24.57 -1.85 -1.46
N ILE A 381 -23.94 -0.71 -1.30
CA ILE A 381 -24.28 0.25 -0.24
C ILE A 381 -25.65 0.84 -0.57
N LYS A 382 -26.55 0.81 0.39
CA LYS A 382 -27.89 1.44 0.23
C LYS A 382 -27.73 2.95 0.12
N ASP A 383 -28.59 3.62 -0.64
CA ASP A 383 -28.52 5.07 -0.83
C ASP A 383 -28.60 5.87 0.49
N LYS A 384 -29.40 5.42 1.46
CA LYS A 384 -29.44 5.98 2.81
C LYS A 384 -28.07 5.94 3.54
N ASP A 385 -27.30 4.88 3.34
CA ASP A 385 -25.97 4.75 3.95
C ASP A 385 -24.92 5.69 3.28
N ARG A 386 -25.20 6.16 2.06
CA ARG A 386 -24.36 7.12 1.32
C ARG A 386 -24.51 8.54 1.83
N GLU A 387 -25.74 8.96 2.13
CA GLU A 387 -26.01 10.31 2.68
C GLU A 387 -25.32 10.56 4.02
N ILE A 388 -25.06 9.50 4.81
CA ILE A 388 -24.38 9.60 6.09
C ILE A 388 -22.86 9.76 5.92
N ARG A 389 -22.31 9.43 4.75
CA ARG A 389 -20.86 9.49 4.47
C ARG A 389 -20.50 10.83 3.86
N SER A 390 -19.67 11.58 4.52
CA SER A 390 -19.09 12.79 3.95
C SER A 390 -18.09 12.44 2.85
N LEU A 391 -18.21 13.09 1.68
CA LEU A 391 -17.28 12.91 0.55
C LEU A 391 -15.83 13.18 0.92
N CYS A 392 -15.59 14.11 1.86
CA CYS A 392 -14.25 14.45 2.34
C CYS A 392 -13.46 13.26 2.92
N TYR A 393 -14.15 12.23 3.41
CA TYR A 393 -13.53 11.04 3.98
C TYR A 393 -13.60 9.82 3.05
N SER A 394 -14.24 9.96 1.90
CA SER A 394 -14.42 8.86 0.96
C SER A 394 -13.13 8.57 0.19
N SER A 395 -12.76 7.29 0.11
CA SER A 395 -11.56 6.87 -0.63
C SER A 395 -11.72 7.12 -2.14
N PRO A 396 -10.61 7.27 -2.88
CA PRO A 396 -10.65 7.43 -4.35
C PRO A 396 -11.46 6.34 -5.05
N GLN A 397 -11.39 5.10 -4.56
CA GLN A 397 -12.13 3.96 -5.10
C GLN A 397 -13.65 4.15 -4.94
N MET A 398 -14.07 4.60 -3.75
CA MET A 398 -15.48 4.87 -3.43
C MET A 398 -16.03 6.07 -4.21
N LEU A 399 -15.18 7.06 -4.48
CA LEU A 399 -15.56 8.24 -5.27
C LEU A 399 -15.63 7.94 -6.76
N SER A 400 -14.74 7.07 -7.26
CA SER A 400 -14.64 6.76 -8.70
C SER A 400 -15.66 5.74 -9.17
N ASP A 401 -16.07 4.80 -8.32
CA ASP A 401 -17.03 3.76 -8.67
C ASP A 401 -18.13 3.65 -7.60
N ILE A 402 -19.36 3.98 -8.03
CA ILE A 402 -20.54 3.94 -7.16
C ILE A 402 -20.88 2.54 -6.65
N ASN A 403 -20.43 1.49 -7.35
CA ASN A 403 -20.64 0.10 -6.99
C ASN A 403 -19.46 -0.51 -6.20
N HIS A 404 -18.41 0.29 -5.95
CA HIS A 404 -17.26 -0.20 -5.20
C HIS A 404 -17.66 -0.74 -3.83
N VAL A 405 -17.20 -1.94 -3.52
CA VAL A 405 -17.46 -2.57 -2.22
C VAL A 405 -16.60 -1.91 -1.16
N TYR A 406 -17.23 -1.43 -0.08
CA TYR A 406 -16.50 -0.82 1.02
C TYR A 406 -15.62 -1.87 1.72
N SER A 407 -14.35 -1.56 1.88
CA SER A 407 -13.34 -2.46 2.42
C SER A 407 -12.59 -1.82 3.60
N LYS A 408 -11.74 -2.61 4.27
CA LYS A 408 -10.84 -2.09 5.31
C LYS A 408 -9.88 -1.03 4.74
N GLU A 409 -9.44 -1.19 3.51
CA GLU A 409 -8.55 -0.22 2.83
C GLU A 409 -9.26 1.10 2.57
N CYS A 410 -10.58 1.06 2.25
CA CYS A 410 -11.41 2.27 2.18
C CYS A 410 -11.51 2.95 3.55
N GLU A 411 -11.70 2.16 4.60
CA GLU A 411 -11.75 2.68 5.98
C GLU A 411 -10.41 3.25 6.44
N MET A 412 -9.29 2.62 6.07
CA MET A 412 -7.96 3.14 6.37
C MET A 412 -7.70 4.48 5.68
N TYR A 413 -8.25 4.72 4.48
CA TYR A 413 -8.20 6.03 3.85
C TYR A 413 -8.97 7.08 4.66
N SER A 414 -10.23 6.79 5.00
CA SER A 414 -11.05 7.67 5.84
C SER A 414 -10.36 7.98 7.17
N PHE A 415 -9.74 6.98 7.77
CA PHE A 415 -8.97 7.12 9.00
C PHE A 415 -7.72 7.99 8.79
N GLY A 416 -7.03 7.85 7.66
CA GLY A 416 -5.90 8.71 7.27
C GLY A 416 -6.28 10.20 7.20
N ILE A 417 -7.51 10.51 6.77
CA ILE A 417 -8.05 11.88 6.81
C ILE A 417 -8.24 12.34 8.28
N VAL A 418 -8.74 11.48 9.16
CA VAL A 418 -8.86 11.81 10.60
C VAL A 418 -7.48 12.06 11.24
N LEU A 419 -6.46 11.26 10.89
CA LEU A 419 -5.10 11.49 11.37
C LEU A 419 -4.55 12.83 10.87
N TRP A 420 -4.84 13.22 9.63
CA TRP A 420 -4.50 14.51 9.07
C TRP A 420 -5.22 15.65 9.81
N GLU A 421 -6.50 15.49 10.15
CA GLU A 421 -7.22 16.46 10.99
C GLU A 421 -6.57 16.64 12.35
N ILE A 422 -6.14 15.55 13.02
CA ILE A 422 -5.42 15.65 14.31
C ILE A 422 -4.11 16.43 14.13
N ALA A 423 -3.36 16.17 13.07
CA ALA A 423 -2.10 16.82 12.79
C ALA A 423 -2.26 18.31 12.50
N THR A 424 -3.21 18.68 11.65
CA THR A 424 -3.40 20.05 11.15
C THR A 424 -4.40 20.89 11.95
N ARG A 425 -5.37 20.22 12.60
CA ARG A 425 -6.58 20.80 13.20
C ARG A 425 -7.55 21.44 12.20
N LYS A 426 -7.25 21.36 10.90
CA LYS A 426 -8.09 21.89 9.83
C LYS A 426 -9.24 20.92 9.50
N ARG A 427 -10.25 21.42 8.82
CA ARG A 427 -11.30 20.59 8.24
C ARG A 427 -10.84 20.10 6.88
N PRO A 428 -11.07 18.81 6.54
CA PRO A 428 -10.64 18.28 5.25
C PRO A 428 -11.42 18.93 4.12
N PHE A 429 -10.71 19.37 3.09
CA PHE A 429 -11.26 20.02 1.89
C PHE A 429 -12.18 21.20 2.21
N GLU A 430 -11.83 22.01 3.22
CA GLU A 430 -12.62 23.15 3.63
C GLU A 430 -12.81 24.15 2.49
N GLY A 431 -14.07 24.53 2.20
CA GLY A 431 -14.42 25.46 1.12
C GLY A 431 -14.49 24.84 -0.28
N PHE A 432 -14.22 23.55 -0.46
CA PHE A 432 -14.35 22.88 -1.75
C PHE A 432 -15.73 22.26 -1.94
N SER A 433 -16.25 22.37 -3.15
CA SER A 433 -17.47 21.67 -3.57
C SER A 433 -17.19 20.17 -3.82
N ASP A 434 -18.25 19.37 -3.86
CA ASP A 434 -18.17 17.92 -4.12
C ASP A 434 -17.43 17.60 -5.44
N LYS A 435 -17.62 18.42 -6.48
CA LYS A 435 -16.90 18.26 -7.76
C LYS A 435 -15.40 18.53 -7.62
N GLU A 436 -15.04 19.55 -6.87
CA GLU A 436 -13.65 19.90 -6.64
C GLU A 436 -12.96 18.84 -5.78
N ILE A 437 -13.64 18.29 -4.76
CA ILE A 437 -13.14 17.18 -3.96
C ILE A 437 -12.89 15.98 -4.88
N TYR A 438 -13.85 15.61 -5.73
CA TYR A 438 -13.67 14.52 -6.69
C TYR A 438 -12.49 14.78 -7.63
N GLN A 439 -12.37 15.99 -8.17
CA GLN A 439 -11.26 16.37 -9.06
C GLN A 439 -9.91 16.18 -8.34
N LYS A 440 -9.76 16.76 -7.14
CA LYS A 440 -8.53 16.70 -6.36
C LYS A 440 -8.15 15.26 -5.98
N VAL A 441 -9.10 14.49 -5.46
CA VAL A 441 -8.83 13.15 -4.94
C VAL A 441 -8.65 12.13 -6.06
N CYS A 442 -9.53 12.14 -7.08
CA CYS A 442 -9.57 11.10 -8.10
C CYS A 442 -8.75 11.42 -9.35
N LYS A 443 -8.69 12.69 -9.77
CA LYS A 443 -8.01 13.10 -11.01
C LYS A 443 -6.60 13.59 -10.73
N ASP A 444 -6.47 14.56 -9.83
CA ASP A 444 -5.19 15.18 -9.52
C ASP A 444 -4.37 14.33 -8.54
N LYS A 445 -5.01 13.34 -7.87
CA LYS A 445 -4.40 12.47 -6.85
C LYS A 445 -3.70 13.26 -5.74
N CYS A 446 -4.24 14.43 -5.43
CA CYS A 446 -3.67 15.35 -4.44
C CYS A 446 -3.99 14.88 -3.02
N GLN A 447 -3.01 15.05 -2.14
CA GLN A 447 -3.18 14.99 -0.69
C GLN A 447 -3.01 16.40 -0.11
N GLU A 448 -3.85 16.77 0.85
CA GLU A 448 -3.69 18.04 1.56
C GLU A 448 -2.40 18.05 2.37
N MET A 449 -1.70 19.20 2.36
CA MET A 449 -0.40 19.35 2.99
C MET A 449 -0.49 19.21 4.52
N LEU A 450 0.55 18.66 5.11
CA LEU A 450 0.79 18.67 6.54
C LEU A 450 1.62 19.91 6.93
N PRO A 451 1.62 20.33 8.20
CA PRO A 451 2.48 21.43 8.66
C PRO A 451 3.95 21.06 8.57
N ASP A 452 4.81 22.05 8.30
CA ASP A 452 6.26 21.84 8.16
C ASP A 452 6.93 21.32 9.45
N ASP A 453 6.31 21.59 10.61
CA ASP A 453 6.76 21.11 11.92
C ASP A 453 6.21 19.72 12.28
N CYS A 454 5.49 19.04 11.37
CA CYS A 454 5.01 17.69 11.60
C CYS A 454 6.17 16.71 11.71
N PRO A 455 6.24 15.88 12.76
CA PRO A 455 7.27 14.83 12.84
C PRO A 455 7.24 13.94 11.61
N GLU A 456 8.39 13.77 10.95
CA GLU A 456 8.51 13.05 9.68
C GLU A 456 7.92 11.63 9.74
N SER A 457 8.19 10.90 10.84
CA SER A 457 7.65 9.56 11.05
C SER A 457 6.12 9.54 11.13
N LEU A 458 5.49 10.58 11.70
CA LEU A 458 4.04 10.72 11.73
C LEU A 458 3.48 11.12 10.35
N GLU A 459 4.13 12.06 9.67
CA GLU A 459 3.77 12.49 8.33
C GLU A 459 3.73 11.32 7.35
N GLN A 460 4.78 10.48 7.32
CA GLN A 460 4.86 9.29 6.46
C GLN A 460 3.68 8.35 6.70
N LEU A 461 3.27 8.14 7.95
CA LEU A 461 2.13 7.27 8.29
C LEU A 461 0.80 7.86 7.83
N ILE A 462 0.59 9.16 8.04
CA ILE A 462 -0.62 9.86 7.59
C ILE A 462 -0.74 9.77 6.06
N ASN A 463 0.35 10.05 5.35
CA ASN A 463 0.38 10.01 3.89
C ASN A 463 0.21 8.59 3.33
N ALA A 464 0.76 7.57 3.99
CA ALA A 464 0.55 6.17 3.63
C ALA A 464 -0.92 5.75 3.75
N CYS A 465 -1.61 6.15 4.84
CA CYS A 465 -3.05 5.88 5.00
C CYS A 465 -3.89 6.53 3.91
N ARG A 466 -3.52 7.75 3.47
CA ARG A 466 -4.22 8.51 2.43
C ARG A 466 -3.76 8.17 1.00
N SER A 467 -2.94 7.14 0.82
CA SER A 467 -2.46 6.73 -0.51
C SER A 467 -3.63 6.54 -1.50
N PHE A 468 -3.45 7.02 -2.74
CA PHE A 468 -4.42 6.84 -3.82
C PHE A 468 -4.65 5.35 -4.09
N ASP A 469 -3.55 4.58 -4.18
CA ASP A 469 -3.62 3.13 -4.34
C ASP A 469 -3.92 2.48 -2.99
N SER A 470 -5.03 1.75 -2.93
CA SER A 470 -5.48 1.06 -1.73
C SER A 470 -4.48 0.01 -1.22
N PHE A 471 -3.69 -0.58 -2.11
CA PHE A 471 -2.69 -1.58 -1.78
C PHE A 471 -1.51 -1.03 -0.97
N HIS A 472 -1.22 0.25 -1.11
CA HIS A 472 -0.15 0.93 -0.35
C HIS A 472 -0.57 1.37 1.05
N ARG A 473 -1.86 1.27 1.38
CA ARG A 473 -2.35 1.66 2.71
C ARG A 473 -1.99 0.59 3.72
N PRO A 474 -1.44 0.96 4.89
CA PRO A 474 -1.13 -0.01 5.94
C PRO A 474 -2.42 -0.63 6.50
N SER A 475 -2.34 -1.87 6.94
CA SER A 475 -3.39 -2.43 7.79
C SER A 475 -3.42 -1.70 9.14
N SER A 476 -4.56 -1.76 9.85
CA SER A 476 -4.70 -1.14 11.16
C SER A 476 -3.67 -1.62 12.19
N GLY A 477 -3.24 -2.90 12.10
CA GLY A 477 -2.20 -3.46 12.97
C GLY A 477 -0.82 -2.85 12.68
N VAL A 478 -0.42 -2.82 11.40
CA VAL A 478 0.85 -2.21 10.98
C VAL A 478 0.90 -0.73 11.34
N LEU A 479 -0.21 0.00 11.14
CA LEU A 479 -0.29 1.40 11.53
C LEU A 479 -0.15 1.59 13.03
N LEU A 480 -0.83 0.76 13.83
CA LEU A 480 -0.77 0.83 15.29
C LEU A 480 0.64 0.61 15.83
N ASP A 481 1.35 -0.39 15.33
CA ASP A 481 2.72 -0.68 15.76
C ASP A 481 3.68 0.47 15.43
N LYS A 482 3.54 1.06 14.24
CA LYS A 482 4.35 2.21 13.84
C LYS A 482 4.01 3.47 14.64
N LEU A 483 2.72 3.75 14.91
CA LEU A 483 2.32 4.87 15.75
C LEU A 483 2.83 4.73 17.20
N ARG A 484 2.92 3.51 17.72
CA ARG A 484 3.57 3.25 19.03
C ARG A 484 5.01 3.73 19.03
N CYS A 485 5.79 3.39 17.99
CA CYS A 485 7.17 3.87 17.86
C CYS A 485 7.23 5.40 17.78
N VAL A 486 6.33 6.04 17.03
CA VAL A 486 6.28 7.52 16.94
C VAL A 486 6.02 8.14 18.32
N VAL A 487 5.07 7.59 19.08
CA VAL A 487 4.77 8.09 20.44
C VAL A 487 6.00 7.94 21.33
N THR A 488 6.65 6.78 21.36
CA THR A 488 7.86 6.55 22.15
C THR A 488 8.97 7.54 21.78
N GLN A 489 9.23 7.75 20.48
CA GLN A 489 10.24 8.70 20.01
C GLN A 489 9.96 10.14 20.47
N LEU A 490 8.69 10.57 20.46
CA LEU A 490 8.30 11.92 20.91
C LEU A 490 8.25 12.06 22.45
N GLU A 491 8.22 10.97 23.19
CA GLU A 491 8.30 10.95 24.65
C GLU A 491 9.75 11.01 25.15
N GLU A 492 10.69 10.57 24.34
CA GLU A 492 12.13 10.58 24.64
C GLU A 492 12.81 11.92 24.28
N GLN A 493 12.16 12.77 23.49
CA GLN A 493 12.60 14.12 23.11
C GLN A 493 12.17 15.17 24.17
#